data_e2002e1f2c5b18506eff349a9e1e21ab
#
_entry.id   e2002e1f2c5b18506eff349a9e1e21ab
#
_cell.length_a   1.000
_cell.length_b   1.000
_cell.length_c   1.000
_cell.angle_alpha   90.00
_cell.angle_beta   90.00
_cell.angle_gamma   90.00
#
_symmetry.space_group_name_H-M   'P 1'
#
loop_
_entity.id
_entity.type
_entity.pdbx_description
1 polymer ?
#
loop_
_entity_poly.entity_id
_entity_poly.type
_entity_poly.pdbx_seq_one_letter_code
_entity_poly.pdbx_strand_id
1 'polypeptide(L)'
;MNRGEFISTVDSKLKMIRNEFDYTQDKMAEIIGVSKKTLIQIEKQRGSLGWTGAVCVCLVFKDSEILQMAFGGGEADGGGSRGGEG
;
A
#
# COMPACT_ATOMS: atom_id res chain seq x y z
N MET A 1 1.17 14.71 5.79
CA MET A 1 0.81 13.39 6.34
C MET A 1 1.87 12.95 7.33
N ASN A 2 1.47 12.59 8.54
CA ASN A 2 2.45 12.11 9.51
C ASN A 2 2.65 10.61 9.36
N ARG A 3 3.61 10.06 10.15
CA ARG A 3 3.96 8.65 10.03
C ARG A 3 2.78 7.73 10.34
N GLY A 4 2.00 8.05 11.37
CA GLY A 4 0.85 7.23 11.73
C GLY A 4 -0.20 7.18 10.64
N GLU A 5 -0.45 8.32 10.01
CA GLU A 5 -1.40 8.38 8.90
C GLU A 5 -0.89 7.60 7.68
N PHE A 6 0.42 7.68 7.43
CA PHE A 6 1.04 6.93 6.33
C PHE A 6 0.84 5.43 6.54
N ILE A 7 1.19 4.94 7.74
CA ILE A 7 1.06 3.52 8.07
C ILE A 7 -0.39 3.08 7.96
N SER A 8 -1.29 3.86 8.53
CA SER A 8 -2.72 3.54 8.52
C SER A 8 -3.26 3.47 7.10
N THR A 9 -2.82 4.38 6.24
CA THR A 9 -3.27 4.40 4.85
C THR A 9 -2.80 3.13 4.13
N VAL A 10 -1.53 2.76 4.29
CA VAL A 10 -1.01 1.56 3.65
C VAL A 10 -1.74 0.31 4.18
N ASP A 11 -1.92 0.23 5.50
CA ASP A 11 -2.64 -0.90 6.10
C ASP A 11 -4.04 -1.05 5.49
N SER A 12 -4.74 0.06 5.34
CA SER A 12 -6.12 0.03 4.86
C SER A 12 -6.22 -0.35 3.38
N LYS A 13 -5.15 -0.18 2.63
CA LYS A 13 -5.14 -0.49 1.20
C LYS A 13 -4.50 -1.83 0.87
N LEU A 14 -3.95 -2.50 1.86
CA LEU A 14 -3.13 -3.69 1.61
C LEU A 14 -3.90 -4.79 0.86
N LYS A 15 -5.13 -5.07 1.29
CA LYS A 15 -5.94 -6.09 0.62
C LYS A 15 -6.23 -5.71 -0.83
N MET A 16 -6.52 -4.44 -1.07
CA MET A 16 -6.81 -3.95 -2.41
C MET A 16 -5.58 -4.07 -3.31
N ILE A 17 -4.40 -3.74 -2.77
CA ILE A 17 -3.15 -3.88 -3.50
C ILE A 17 -2.91 -5.34 -3.85
N ARG A 18 -3.12 -6.24 -2.90
CA ARG A 18 -2.96 -7.67 -3.14
C ARG A 18 -3.85 -8.12 -4.30
N ASN A 19 -5.12 -7.70 -4.26
CA ASN A 19 -6.07 -8.07 -5.31
C ASN A 19 -5.70 -7.44 -6.66
N GLU A 20 -5.13 -6.25 -6.63
CA GLU A 20 -4.69 -5.58 -7.85
C GLU A 20 -3.66 -6.41 -8.60
N PHE A 21 -2.76 -7.06 -7.87
CA PHE A 21 -1.72 -7.90 -8.46
C PHE A 21 -2.11 -9.37 -8.51
N ASP A 22 -3.33 -9.67 -8.12
CA ASP A 22 -3.89 -11.03 -8.18
C ASP A 22 -3.07 -12.03 -7.36
N TYR A 23 -2.56 -11.59 -6.21
CA TYR A 23 -1.79 -12.44 -5.32
C TYR A 23 -2.68 -13.10 -4.28
N THR A 24 -2.32 -14.34 -3.92
CA THR A 24 -2.93 -14.99 -2.75
C THR A 24 -2.37 -14.38 -1.48
N GLN A 25 -3.03 -14.64 -0.35
CA GLN A 25 -2.51 -14.19 0.93
C GLN A 25 -1.15 -14.80 1.24
N ASP A 26 -0.97 -16.09 0.90
CA ASP A 26 0.32 -16.75 1.10
C ASP A 26 1.43 -16.03 0.33
N LYS A 27 1.16 -15.70 -0.93
CA LYS A 27 2.16 -15.03 -1.76
C LYS A 27 2.47 -13.63 -1.26
N MET A 28 1.43 -12.89 -0.90
CA MET A 28 1.62 -11.54 -0.39
C MET A 28 2.43 -11.54 0.91
N ALA A 29 2.10 -12.46 1.81
CA ALA A 29 2.81 -12.58 3.08
C ALA A 29 4.29 -12.88 2.84
N GLU A 30 4.58 -13.76 1.88
CA GLU A 30 5.95 -14.09 1.53
C GLU A 30 6.69 -12.85 0.99
N ILE A 31 6.05 -12.10 0.12
CA ILE A 31 6.67 -10.93 -0.50
C ILE A 31 7.03 -9.87 0.54
N ILE A 32 6.12 -9.59 1.46
CA ILE A 32 6.36 -8.53 2.44
C ILE A 32 7.02 -9.04 3.73
N GLY A 33 7.27 -10.35 3.82
CA GLY A 33 8.05 -10.88 4.93
C GLY A 33 7.29 -11.04 6.24
N VAL A 34 5.99 -11.28 6.18
CA VAL A 34 5.19 -11.53 7.39
C VAL A 34 4.55 -12.90 7.29
N SER A 35 4.03 -13.42 8.41
CA SER A 35 3.28 -14.66 8.37
C SER A 35 1.91 -14.42 7.75
N LYS A 36 1.31 -15.50 7.22
CA LYS A 36 -0.04 -15.41 6.68
C LYS A 36 -1.02 -14.93 7.75
N LYS A 37 -0.87 -15.42 8.97
CA LYS A 37 -1.74 -15.01 10.07
C LYS A 37 -1.66 -13.51 10.31
N THR A 38 -0.45 -12.97 10.31
CA THR A 38 -0.26 -11.53 10.47
C THR A 38 -0.91 -10.77 9.33
N LEU A 39 -0.71 -11.22 8.09
CA LEU A 39 -1.33 -10.57 6.94
C LEU A 39 -2.84 -10.54 7.07
N ILE A 40 -3.45 -11.64 7.47
CA ILE A 40 -4.89 -11.72 7.64
C ILE A 40 -5.36 -10.69 8.68
N GLN A 41 -4.64 -10.57 9.79
CA GLN A 41 -5.00 -9.59 10.81
C GLN A 41 -4.93 -8.16 10.27
N ILE A 42 -3.89 -7.87 9.50
CA ILE A 42 -3.75 -6.53 8.90
C ILE A 42 -4.91 -6.26 7.93
N GLU A 43 -5.26 -7.22 7.11
CA GLU A 43 -6.35 -7.05 6.13
C GLU A 43 -7.70 -6.87 6.82
N LYS A 44 -7.84 -7.39 8.03
CA LYS A 44 -9.06 -7.22 8.82
C LYS A 44 -9.03 -5.97 9.69
N GLN A 45 -8.03 -5.14 9.53
CA GLN A 45 -7.84 -3.91 10.32
C GLN A 45 -7.62 -4.20 11.80
N ARG A 46 -7.04 -5.35 12.12
CA ARG A 46 -6.76 -5.75 13.50
C ARG A 46 -5.28 -5.85 13.78
N GLY A 47 -4.45 -5.46 12.84
CA GLY A 47 -3.01 -5.43 12.98
C GLY A 47 -2.46 -4.33 12.12
N SER A 48 -1.15 -4.17 12.14
CA SER A 48 -0.50 -3.11 11.38
C SER A 48 0.83 -3.60 10.83
N LEU A 49 1.16 -3.09 9.63
CA LEU A 49 2.47 -3.32 9.03
C LEU A 49 3.58 -2.65 9.84
N GLY A 50 3.25 -1.57 10.55
CA GLY A 50 4.27 -0.74 11.17
C GLY A 50 5.00 0.08 10.13
N TRP A 51 5.96 0.88 10.61
CA TRP A 51 6.69 1.79 9.73
C TRP A 51 7.48 1.04 8.65
N THR A 52 8.27 0.06 9.07
CA THR A 52 9.12 -0.69 8.15
C THR A 52 8.29 -1.44 7.11
N GLY A 53 7.22 -2.10 7.55
CA GLY A 53 6.36 -2.85 6.63
C GLY A 53 5.66 -1.94 5.65
N ALA A 54 5.19 -0.78 6.10
CA ALA A 54 4.53 0.16 5.20
C ALA A 54 5.49 0.68 4.14
N VAL A 55 6.71 1.02 4.54
CA VAL A 55 7.74 1.47 3.60
C VAL A 55 8.05 0.35 2.60
N CYS A 56 8.17 -0.88 3.09
CA CYS A 56 8.43 -2.03 2.23
C CYS A 56 7.36 -2.17 1.15
N VAL A 57 6.08 -2.08 1.54
CA VAL A 57 4.98 -2.17 0.59
C VAL A 57 5.09 -1.08 -0.47
N CYS A 58 5.39 0.15 -0.05
CA CYS A 58 5.50 1.26 -0.98
C CYS A 58 6.65 1.05 -1.98
N LEU A 59 7.76 0.47 -1.54
CA LEU A 59 8.89 0.22 -2.42
C LEU A 59 8.62 -0.93 -3.38
N VAL A 60 8.06 -2.03 -2.85
CA VAL A 60 7.81 -3.23 -3.66
C VAL A 60 6.68 -3.00 -4.65
N PHE A 61 5.66 -2.29 -4.22
CA PHE A 61 4.46 -2.07 -5.05
C PHE A 61 4.36 -0.64 -5.55
N LYS A 62 5.50 -0.04 -5.86
CA LYS A 62 5.53 1.37 -6.29
C LYS A 62 4.69 1.63 -7.54
N ASP A 63 4.44 0.60 -8.35
CA ASP A 63 3.64 0.75 -9.56
C ASP A 63 2.15 0.52 -9.31
N SER A 64 1.75 0.27 -8.06
CA SER A 64 0.36 0.06 -7.72
C SER A 64 -0.44 1.34 -7.93
N GLU A 65 -1.49 1.27 -8.73
CA GLU A 65 -2.38 2.40 -8.93
C GLU A 65 -3.11 2.75 -7.64
N ILE A 66 -3.42 1.73 -6.84
CA ILE A 66 -4.11 1.94 -5.57
C ILE A 66 -3.24 2.78 -4.63
N LEU A 67 -1.95 2.44 -4.54
CA LEU A 67 -1.03 3.22 -3.72
C LEU A 67 -0.87 4.64 -4.26
N GLN A 68 -0.72 4.79 -5.57
CA GLN A 68 -0.54 6.09 -6.17
C GLN A 68 -1.74 6.99 -5.89
N MET A 69 -2.94 6.45 -6.01
CA MET A 69 -4.16 7.20 -5.73
C MET A 69 -4.28 7.52 -4.24
N ALA A 70 -3.89 6.57 -3.39
CA ALA A 70 -3.99 6.75 -1.94
C ALA A 70 -3.13 7.90 -1.45
N PHE A 71 -2.01 8.16 -2.14
CA PHE A 71 -1.10 9.23 -1.74
C PHE A 71 -1.17 10.44 -2.66
N GLY A 72 -2.29 10.56 -3.37
CA GLY A 72 -2.59 11.77 -4.10
C GLY A 72 -1.86 11.90 -5.42
N GLY A 73 -1.21 10.84 -5.86
CA GLY A 73 -0.47 10.89 -7.10
C GLY A 73 -1.33 11.07 -8.32
N GLY A 74 -2.57 11.03 -8.14
CA GLY A 74 -3.48 11.22 -9.26
C GLY A 74 -3.74 12.66 -9.56
N GLU A 75 -3.28 13.45 -8.86
CA GLU A 75 -3.68 14.70 -9.06
C GLU A 75 -3.06 15.35 -9.93
N ALA A 76 -2.89 14.67 -9.84
CA ALA A 76 -2.55 14.89 -10.41
C ALA A 76 -2.20 15.17 -10.86
N ASP A 77 -2.18 15.29 -11.14
CA ASP A 77 -1.82 15.45 -11.47
C ASP A 77 -1.49 15.85 -11.62
N GLY A 78 -1.63 15.96 -12.00
CA GLY A 78 -1.20 16.23 -12.12
C GLY A 78 -0.94 16.54 -12.19
N GLY A 79 -1.11 16.72 -12.62
CA GLY A 79 -0.74 16.91 -12.75
C GLY A 79 -0.49 17.07 -12.93
N GLY A 80 -0.57 17.14 -13.40
CA GLY A 80 -0.20 17.15 -13.63
C GLY A 80 0.05 17.31 -13.89
N SER A 81 0.06 17.43 -14.38
CA SER A 81 0.35 17.41 -14.57
C SER A 81 0.66 17.59 -14.74
N ARG A 82 0.80 17.68 -15.34
CA ARG A 82 1.12 17.75 -15.45
C ARG A 82 1.61 18.08 -15.47
N GLY A 83 1.40 18.61 -15.85
CA GLY A 83 1.91 18.76 -15.84
C GLY A 83 2.09 19.15 -15.85
N GLY A 84 1.94 19.50 -16.28
CA GLY A 84 2.16 19.68 -16.23
C GLY A 84 2.07 20.06 -16.10
N GLU A 85 1.76 20.21 -16.69
CA GLU A 85 1.64 20.30 -16.35
C GLU A 85 1.89 20.35 -15.77
N GLY A 86 1.64 20.63 -16.21
CA GLY A 86 1.89 20.58 -15.67
C GLY A 86 2.11 20.39 -15.29
#